data_16dbecb0a45ca1e538c2b0dcbec03196
#
_entry.id   16dbecb0a45ca1e538c2b0dcbec03196
#
_cell.length_a   1.000
_cell.length_b   1.000
_cell.length_c   1.000
_cell.angle_alpha   90.00
_cell.angle_beta   90.00
_cell.angle_gamma   90.00
#
_symmetry.space_group_name_H-M   'P 1'
#
loop_
_entity.id
_entity.type
_entity.pdbx_description
1 polymer ?
#
loop_
_entity_poly.entity_id
_entity_poly.type
_entity_poly.pdbx_seq_one_letter_code
_entity_poly.pdbx_strand_id
1 'polypeptide(L)'
;RRSSDLATLVACAPFASHAQEKWPTQNITFLVPFPPGGPTDIMARLLSTPLGAKLGTTVVVENRAGASGNIGSAAVARAKPDGYTILLATSGNMSVNQVLFKNLNYDPIKDFAPIIQISKFPLVLEVKADSPIKTLADYLNFAKAQPTKVSFGSAGNGTPQHLCPELIKAKTGASLQHVPYKGASPAVTDLLG
;
A
#
# COMPACT_ATOMS: atom_id res chain seq x y z
N ARG A 1 45.53 -11.64 -69.60
CA ARG A 1 44.17 -11.29 -69.09
C ARG A 1 43.82 -12.31 -68.02
N ARG A 2 43.89 -11.96 -66.78
CA ARG A 2 43.49 -12.82 -65.64
C ARG A 2 42.35 -12.10 -64.94
N SER A 3 41.16 -12.62 -65.00
CA SER A 3 39.99 -12.19 -64.29
C SER A 3 40.15 -12.67 -62.84
N SER A 4 40.12 -11.76 -61.91
CA SER A 4 40.13 -12.04 -60.47
C SER A 4 38.69 -12.13 -60.00
N ASP A 5 38.21 -13.35 -59.75
CA ASP A 5 36.95 -13.60 -59.14
C ASP A 5 37.07 -13.34 -57.63
N LEU A 6 36.59 -12.20 -57.17
CA LEU A 6 36.42 -11.93 -55.75
C LEU A 6 35.12 -12.60 -55.29
N ALA A 7 35.25 -13.78 -54.69
CA ALA A 7 34.17 -14.41 -53.98
C ALA A 7 33.88 -13.63 -52.68
N THR A 8 32.77 -12.89 -52.64
CA THR A 8 32.29 -12.20 -51.45
C THR A 8 31.71 -13.23 -50.49
N LEU A 9 32.47 -13.58 -49.47
CA LEU A 9 31.96 -14.37 -48.35
C LEU A 9 30.99 -13.47 -47.54
N VAL A 10 29.71 -13.63 -47.67
CA VAL A 10 28.69 -13.07 -46.79
C VAL A 10 28.73 -13.86 -45.47
N ALA A 11 29.36 -13.29 -44.47
CA ALA A 11 29.36 -13.85 -43.11
C ALA A 11 27.93 -13.72 -42.54
N CYS A 12 27.16 -14.81 -42.54
CA CYS A 12 25.95 -14.96 -41.77
C CYS A 12 26.32 -14.98 -40.27
N ALA A 13 26.34 -13.81 -39.64
CA ALA A 13 26.40 -13.76 -38.17
C ALA A 13 25.12 -14.39 -37.59
N PRO A 14 25.19 -15.40 -36.75
CA PRO A 14 24.01 -15.91 -36.07
C PRO A 14 23.44 -14.77 -35.19
N PHE A 15 22.27 -14.27 -35.51
CA PHE A 15 21.48 -13.49 -34.58
C PHE A 15 21.23 -14.40 -33.38
N ALA A 16 21.99 -14.20 -32.31
CA ALA A 16 21.68 -14.81 -31.03
C ALA A 16 20.29 -14.31 -30.64
N SER A 17 19.26 -15.10 -30.94
CA SER A 17 17.94 -14.91 -30.40
C SER A 17 18.09 -15.05 -28.90
N HIS A 18 18.14 -13.93 -28.18
CA HIS A 18 17.96 -13.94 -26.74
C HIS A 18 16.56 -14.49 -26.51
N ALA A 19 16.48 -15.78 -26.24
CA ALA A 19 15.26 -16.38 -25.72
C ALA A 19 14.91 -15.57 -24.46
N GLN A 20 13.85 -14.79 -24.53
CA GLN A 20 13.37 -14.00 -23.44
C GLN A 20 13.09 -14.98 -22.29
N GLU A 21 13.90 -14.92 -21.22
CA GLU A 21 13.73 -15.82 -20.09
C GLU A 21 12.26 -15.72 -19.63
N LYS A 22 11.62 -16.88 -19.49
CA LYS A 22 10.20 -16.96 -19.17
C LYS A 22 10.00 -16.39 -17.76
N TRP A 23 9.61 -15.12 -17.66
CA TRP A 23 9.23 -14.53 -16.38
C TRP A 23 7.88 -15.07 -15.91
N PRO A 24 7.71 -15.38 -14.60
CA PRO A 24 8.68 -15.38 -13.52
C PRO A 24 9.47 -16.71 -13.44
N THR A 25 10.75 -16.65 -13.01
CA THR A 25 11.60 -17.82 -12.75
C THR A 25 11.85 -18.07 -11.26
N GLN A 26 11.39 -17.15 -10.40
CA GLN A 26 11.54 -17.20 -8.95
C GLN A 26 10.30 -16.65 -8.24
N ASN A 27 10.25 -16.79 -6.91
CA ASN A 27 9.15 -16.28 -6.10
C ASN A 27 8.99 -14.76 -6.23
N ILE A 28 7.75 -14.30 -6.20
CA ILE A 28 7.40 -12.88 -6.19
C ILE A 28 7.11 -12.46 -4.75
N THR A 29 7.70 -11.38 -4.29
CA THR A 29 7.39 -10.75 -3.00
C THR A 29 6.26 -9.75 -3.17
N PHE A 30 5.15 -9.98 -2.46
CA PHE A 30 4.03 -9.06 -2.39
C PHE A 30 4.12 -8.30 -1.06
N LEU A 31 4.73 -7.13 -1.10
CA LEU A 31 5.02 -6.34 0.09
C LEU A 31 3.80 -5.53 0.52
N VAL A 32 3.41 -5.71 1.78
CA VAL A 32 2.32 -5.00 2.48
C VAL A 32 2.95 -4.02 3.45
N PRO A 33 2.75 -2.70 3.31
CA PRO A 33 3.40 -1.69 4.15
C PRO A 33 2.69 -1.46 5.50
N PHE A 34 1.90 -2.45 5.96
CA PHE A 34 1.14 -2.42 7.20
C PHE A 34 1.27 -3.75 7.96
N PRO A 35 0.91 -3.79 9.27
CA PRO A 35 0.94 -5.02 10.06
C PRO A 35 0.02 -6.10 9.50
N PRO A 36 0.30 -7.38 9.81
CA PRO A 36 -0.59 -8.49 9.49
C PRO A 36 -2.00 -8.31 10.07
N GLY A 37 -3.00 -8.92 9.42
CA GLY A 37 -4.40 -8.93 9.87
C GLY A 37 -5.20 -7.66 9.56
N GLY A 38 -4.58 -6.62 8.99
CA GLY A 38 -5.30 -5.45 8.49
C GLY A 38 -5.88 -5.66 7.09
N PRO A 39 -6.75 -4.74 6.62
CA PRO A 39 -7.43 -4.88 5.31
C PRO A 39 -6.46 -5.09 4.14
N THR A 40 -5.33 -4.42 4.16
CA THR A 40 -4.29 -4.53 3.13
C THR A 40 -3.63 -5.91 3.14
N ASP A 41 -3.35 -6.46 4.32
CA ASP A 41 -2.75 -7.79 4.46
C ASP A 41 -3.72 -8.90 4.03
N ILE A 42 -4.97 -8.80 4.45
CA ILE A 42 -6.03 -9.74 4.06
C ILE A 42 -6.16 -9.77 2.54
N MET A 43 -6.19 -8.61 1.90
CA MET A 43 -6.29 -8.50 0.44
C MET A 43 -5.06 -9.11 -0.25
N ALA A 44 -3.85 -8.85 0.25
CA ALA A 44 -2.63 -9.44 -0.31
C ALA A 44 -2.67 -10.98 -0.25
N ARG A 45 -3.09 -11.55 0.88
CA ARG A 45 -3.19 -13.01 1.07
C ARG A 45 -4.28 -13.64 0.22
N LEU A 46 -5.43 -12.98 0.06
CA LEU A 46 -6.49 -13.44 -0.84
C LEU A 46 -6.02 -13.49 -2.31
N LEU A 47 -5.16 -12.56 -2.71
CA LEU A 47 -4.65 -12.47 -4.08
C LEU A 47 -3.42 -13.33 -4.33
N SER A 48 -2.59 -13.58 -3.32
CA SER A 48 -1.30 -14.25 -3.51
C SER A 48 -1.43 -15.66 -4.10
N THR A 49 -2.36 -16.45 -3.61
CA THR A 49 -2.58 -17.83 -4.09
C THR A 49 -3.06 -17.89 -5.55
N PRO A 50 -4.16 -17.22 -5.94
CA PRO A 50 -4.61 -17.25 -7.34
C PRO A 50 -3.63 -16.57 -8.30
N LEU A 51 -2.92 -15.53 -7.86
CA LEU A 51 -1.89 -14.88 -8.67
C LEU A 51 -0.71 -15.83 -8.90
N GLY A 52 -0.24 -16.49 -7.86
CA GLY A 52 0.83 -17.48 -7.96
C GLY A 52 0.48 -18.64 -8.90
N ALA A 53 -0.75 -19.16 -8.79
CA ALA A 53 -1.23 -20.21 -9.68
C ALA A 53 -1.26 -19.79 -11.15
N LYS A 54 -1.69 -18.55 -11.45
CA LYS A 54 -1.71 -18.01 -12.81
C LYS A 54 -0.33 -17.74 -13.38
N LEU A 55 0.62 -17.32 -12.54
CA LEU A 55 1.99 -17.00 -12.96
C LEU A 55 2.92 -18.22 -12.94
N GLY A 56 2.47 -19.35 -12.39
CA GLY A 56 3.29 -20.56 -12.25
C GLY A 56 4.45 -20.41 -11.25
N THR A 57 4.27 -19.56 -10.22
CA THR A 57 5.27 -19.31 -9.17
C THR A 57 4.62 -19.06 -7.81
N THR A 58 5.42 -18.98 -6.75
CA THR A 58 4.91 -18.62 -5.43
C THR A 58 4.91 -17.10 -5.24
N VAL A 59 3.78 -16.55 -4.77
CA VAL A 59 3.67 -15.15 -4.33
C VAL A 59 3.70 -15.10 -2.81
N VAL A 60 4.78 -14.58 -2.25
CA VAL A 60 5.03 -14.50 -0.81
C VAL A 60 4.58 -13.15 -0.28
N VAL A 61 3.67 -13.12 0.68
CA VAL A 61 3.24 -11.88 1.34
C VAL A 61 4.23 -11.52 2.44
N GLU A 62 4.82 -10.32 2.36
CA GLU A 62 5.75 -9.77 3.34
C GLU A 62 5.19 -8.49 3.94
N ASN A 63 5.12 -8.39 5.28
CA ASN A 63 4.65 -7.19 5.98
C ASN A 63 5.83 -6.35 6.46
N ARG A 64 5.93 -5.08 6.01
CA ARG A 64 6.90 -4.08 6.50
C ARG A 64 6.19 -2.82 6.95
N ALA A 65 5.67 -2.88 8.16
CA ALA A 65 4.93 -1.77 8.75
C ALA A 65 5.83 -0.64 9.26
N GLY A 66 5.26 0.57 9.35
CA GLY A 66 5.86 1.72 10.00
C GLY A 66 5.76 3.01 9.20
N ALA A 67 5.78 4.14 9.93
CA ALA A 67 5.67 5.49 9.38
C ALA A 67 4.53 5.63 8.35
N SER A 68 3.33 5.13 8.69
CA SER A 68 2.13 5.17 7.83
C SER A 68 2.32 4.50 6.46
N GLY A 69 3.11 3.42 6.42
CA GLY A 69 3.42 2.67 5.21
C GLY A 69 4.67 3.15 4.46
N ASN A 70 5.31 4.24 4.91
CA ASN A 70 6.47 4.80 4.21
C ASN A 70 7.68 3.85 4.23
N ILE A 71 7.87 3.06 5.31
CA ILE A 71 8.99 2.11 5.40
C ILE A 71 8.87 1.03 4.33
N GLY A 72 7.70 0.41 4.20
CA GLY A 72 7.46 -0.61 3.19
C GLY A 72 7.52 -0.04 1.77
N SER A 73 6.91 1.14 1.53
CA SER A 73 6.95 1.80 0.23
C SER A 73 8.38 2.14 -0.20
N ALA A 74 9.20 2.70 0.69
CA ALA A 74 10.59 3.00 0.40
C ALA A 74 11.44 1.72 0.15
N ALA A 75 11.09 0.60 0.76
CA ALA A 75 11.77 -0.68 0.49
C ALA A 75 11.50 -1.16 -0.95
N VAL A 76 10.25 -1.05 -1.43
CA VAL A 76 9.91 -1.41 -2.82
C VAL A 76 10.52 -0.43 -3.82
N ALA A 77 10.50 0.87 -3.53
CA ALA A 77 11.10 1.88 -4.39
C ALA A 77 12.61 1.64 -4.63
N ARG A 78 13.30 0.98 -3.69
CA ARG A 78 14.73 0.60 -3.81
C ARG A 78 14.95 -0.81 -4.34
N ALA A 79 13.91 -1.59 -4.52
CA ALA A 79 14.02 -2.93 -5.08
C ALA A 79 14.38 -2.87 -6.57
N LYS A 80 14.88 -3.98 -7.11
CA LYS A 80 15.14 -4.08 -8.56
C LYS A 80 13.81 -3.94 -9.32
N PRO A 81 13.77 -3.19 -10.43
CA PRO A 81 12.55 -3.02 -11.23
C PRO A 81 12.33 -4.20 -12.20
N ASP A 82 12.42 -5.43 -11.69
CA ASP A 82 12.35 -6.68 -12.43
C ASP A 82 11.00 -7.41 -12.28
N GLY A 83 10.05 -6.82 -11.54
CA GLY A 83 8.71 -7.37 -11.31
C GLY A 83 8.62 -8.40 -10.18
N TYR A 84 9.72 -8.74 -9.51
CA TYR A 84 9.71 -9.71 -8.40
C TYR A 84 9.36 -9.10 -7.04
N THR A 85 9.29 -7.77 -6.93
CA THR A 85 8.83 -7.08 -5.73
C THR A 85 7.67 -6.15 -6.08
N ILE A 86 6.49 -6.47 -5.56
CA ILE A 86 5.25 -5.74 -5.82
C ILE A 86 4.78 -5.10 -4.52
N LEU A 87 4.32 -3.85 -4.56
CA LEU A 87 3.75 -3.13 -3.43
C LEU A 87 2.22 -3.19 -3.46
N LEU A 88 1.60 -3.60 -2.39
CA LEU A 88 0.17 -3.33 -2.17
C LEU A 88 0.01 -1.95 -1.52
N ALA A 89 -0.09 -0.95 -2.38
CA ALA A 89 -0.16 0.45 -1.98
C ALA A 89 -1.56 0.89 -1.51
N THR A 90 -1.61 1.97 -0.77
CA THR A 90 -2.84 2.67 -0.38
C THR A 90 -2.79 4.14 -0.81
N SER A 91 -3.94 4.80 -0.84
CA SER A 91 -4.00 6.24 -1.13
C SER A 91 -3.17 7.09 -0.17
N GLY A 92 -3.01 6.66 1.09
CA GLY A 92 -2.19 7.35 2.06
C GLY A 92 -0.73 7.44 1.62
N ASN A 93 -0.09 6.31 1.39
CA ASN A 93 1.33 6.27 1.05
C ASN A 93 1.66 6.64 -0.39
N MET A 94 0.69 6.59 -1.32
CA MET A 94 0.92 6.98 -2.73
C MET A 94 0.48 8.42 -3.07
N SER A 95 -0.32 9.06 -2.24
CA SER A 95 -0.85 10.40 -2.54
C SER A 95 -0.65 11.38 -1.40
N VAL A 96 -1.11 11.04 -0.19
CA VAL A 96 -1.17 11.97 0.95
C VAL A 96 0.19 12.20 1.59
N ASN A 97 0.99 11.14 1.74
CA ASN A 97 2.23 11.19 2.50
C ASN A 97 3.28 12.15 1.90
N GLN A 98 3.28 12.38 0.59
CA GLN A 98 4.14 13.37 -0.05
C GLN A 98 3.89 14.81 0.41
N VAL A 99 2.67 15.10 0.90
CA VAL A 99 2.30 16.42 1.43
C VAL A 99 2.53 16.51 2.95
N LEU A 100 2.31 15.40 3.66
CA LEU A 100 2.37 15.38 5.13
C LEU A 100 3.78 15.18 5.69
N PHE A 101 4.64 14.46 4.99
CA PHE A 101 5.99 14.13 5.47
C PHE A 101 7.03 14.97 4.73
N LYS A 102 7.77 15.79 5.48
CA LYS A 102 8.84 16.65 4.92
C LYS A 102 9.96 15.85 4.24
N ASN A 103 10.26 14.66 4.76
CA ASN A 103 11.33 13.79 4.27
C ASN A 103 10.73 12.43 3.88
N LEU A 104 10.18 12.35 2.68
CA LEU A 104 9.71 11.09 2.11
C LEU A 104 10.88 10.43 1.36
N ASN A 105 11.21 9.19 1.73
CA ASN A 105 12.34 8.46 1.15
C ASN A 105 12.00 7.72 -0.16
N TYR A 106 10.95 8.13 -0.85
CA TYR A 106 10.52 7.66 -2.16
C TYR A 106 9.65 8.72 -2.85
N ASP A 107 9.60 8.68 -4.17
CA ASP A 107 8.69 9.48 -4.99
C ASP A 107 7.54 8.57 -5.46
N PRO A 108 6.28 8.80 -5.04
CA PRO A 108 5.17 7.92 -5.37
C PRO A 108 4.81 7.89 -6.87
N ILE A 109 5.31 8.85 -7.65
CA ILE A 109 5.05 8.95 -9.09
C ILE A 109 6.21 8.36 -9.89
N LYS A 110 7.47 8.65 -9.50
CA LYS A 110 8.65 8.28 -10.29
C LYS A 110 9.21 6.91 -9.97
N ASP A 111 9.08 6.47 -8.70
CA ASP A 111 9.72 5.25 -8.23
C ASP A 111 8.84 4.00 -8.39
N PHE A 112 7.62 4.15 -8.91
CA PHE A 112 6.67 3.04 -9.05
C PHE A 112 6.03 3.00 -10.43
N ALA A 113 5.88 1.79 -10.97
CA ALA A 113 5.03 1.50 -12.12
C ALA A 113 3.67 1.00 -11.62
N PRO A 114 2.55 1.75 -11.77
CA PRO A 114 1.24 1.30 -11.33
C PRO A 114 0.74 0.14 -12.20
N ILE A 115 0.20 -0.90 -11.56
CA ILE A 115 -0.34 -2.08 -12.25
C ILE A 115 -1.86 -1.94 -12.37
N ILE A 116 -2.56 -1.91 -11.24
CA ILE A 116 -4.02 -1.88 -11.20
C ILE A 116 -4.54 -1.43 -9.83
N GLN A 117 -5.71 -0.81 -9.82
CA GLN A 117 -6.47 -0.60 -8.58
C GLN A 117 -7.24 -1.88 -8.23
N ILE A 118 -6.88 -2.51 -7.11
CA ILE A 118 -7.44 -3.80 -6.68
C ILE A 118 -8.82 -3.62 -6.05
N SER A 119 -8.99 -2.60 -5.18
CA SER A 119 -10.22 -2.42 -4.41
C SER A 119 -10.45 -0.98 -3.97
N LYS A 120 -11.67 -0.71 -3.53
CA LYS A 120 -12.09 0.50 -2.81
C LYS A 120 -12.80 0.07 -1.53
N PHE A 121 -12.44 0.69 -0.41
CA PHE A 121 -13.07 0.42 0.88
C PHE A 121 -13.79 1.67 1.37
N PRO A 122 -15.05 1.57 1.81
CA PRO A 122 -15.68 2.62 2.57
C PRO A 122 -15.02 2.72 3.95
N LEU A 123 -14.99 3.91 4.52
CA LEU A 123 -14.66 4.11 5.92
C LEU A 123 -15.94 4.02 6.74
N VAL A 124 -15.84 3.37 7.89
CA VAL A 124 -16.92 3.32 8.89
C VAL A 124 -16.40 3.90 10.21
N LEU A 125 -17.29 4.54 10.94
CA LEU A 125 -17.04 4.98 12.32
C LEU A 125 -17.59 3.90 13.25
N GLU A 126 -16.71 3.34 14.08
CA GLU A 126 -17.03 2.26 15.00
C GLU A 126 -16.87 2.73 16.44
N VAL A 127 -17.74 2.26 17.29
CA VAL A 127 -17.67 2.38 18.76
C VAL A 127 -17.96 1.04 19.41
N LYS A 128 -17.62 0.86 20.66
CA LYS A 128 -17.96 -0.38 21.41
C LYS A 128 -19.47 -0.60 21.40
N ALA A 129 -19.91 -1.85 21.36
CA ALA A 129 -21.33 -2.22 21.28
C ALA A 129 -22.17 -1.68 22.44
N ASP A 130 -21.59 -1.58 23.64
CA ASP A 130 -22.20 -1.03 24.85
C ASP A 130 -22.12 0.49 24.94
N SER A 131 -21.49 1.17 23.98
CA SER A 131 -21.41 2.63 23.93
C SER A 131 -22.81 3.26 23.86
N PRO A 132 -23.08 4.36 24.58
CA PRO A 132 -24.30 5.13 24.45
C PRO A 132 -24.42 5.88 23.12
N ILE A 133 -23.32 6.01 22.37
CA ILE A 133 -23.26 6.66 21.06
C ILE A 133 -23.78 5.67 20.02
N LYS A 134 -24.90 6.01 19.37
CA LYS A 134 -25.56 5.15 18.38
C LYS A 134 -25.61 5.78 16.99
N THR A 135 -25.40 7.08 16.90
CA THR A 135 -25.45 7.84 15.64
C THR A 135 -24.25 8.79 15.53
N LEU A 136 -23.99 9.28 14.31
CA LEU A 136 -23.00 10.33 14.10
C LEU A 136 -23.36 11.62 14.87
N ALA A 137 -24.67 11.93 14.98
CA ALA A 137 -25.14 13.08 15.73
C ALA A 137 -24.79 12.95 17.22
N ASP A 138 -25.01 11.78 17.83
CA ASP A 138 -24.63 11.50 19.22
C ASP A 138 -23.14 11.70 19.43
N TYR A 139 -22.33 11.15 18.52
CA TYR A 139 -20.87 11.27 18.54
C TYR A 139 -20.42 12.74 18.52
N LEU A 140 -20.96 13.53 17.59
CA LEU A 140 -20.62 14.94 17.44
C LEU A 140 -21.10 15.79 18.65
N ASN A 141 -22.29 15.52 19.16
CA ASN A 141 -22.82 16.20 20.35
C ASN A 141 -21.97 15.87 21.58
N PHE A 142 -21.60 14.62 21.76
CA PHE A 142 -20.72 14.20 22.84
C PHE A 142 -19.34 14.86 22.74
N ALA A 143 -18.76 14.91 21.53
CA ALA A 143 -17.47 15.54 21.29
C ALA A 143 -17.48 17.05 21.56
N LYS A 144 -18.58 17.73 21.27
CA LYS A 144 -18.78 19.17 21.58
C LYS A 144 -18.96 19.42 23.08
N ALA A 145 -19.72 18.54 23.75
CA ALA A 145 -19.98 18.66 25.18
C ALA A 145 -18.75 18.31 26.04
N GLN A 146 -17.89 17.40 25.56
CA GLN A 146 -16.72 16.91 26.27
C GLN A 146 -15.47 16.89 25.39
N PRO A 147 -14.92 18.05 25.02
CA PRO A 147 -13.90 18.19 23.98
C PRO A 147 -12.55 17.49 24.28
N THR A 148 -12.30 17.10 25.53
CA THR A 148 -11.06 16.41 25.93
C THR A 148 -11.22 14.89 26.09
N LYS A 149 -12.46 14.37 25.94
CA LYS A 149 -12.77 12.96 26.23
C LYS A 149 -13.01 12.09 24.99
N VAL A 150 -13.03 12.67 23.82
CA VAL A 150 -13.28 11.91 22.58
C VAL A 150 -11.99 11.79 21.79
N SER A 151 -11.52 10.57 21.67
CA SER A 151 -10.40 10.23 20.80
C SER A 151 -10.86 9.31 19.67
N PHE A 152 -10.10 9.29 18.57
CA PHE A 152 -10.30 8.34 17.48
C PHE A 152 -8.99 7.68 17.11
N GLY A 153 -9.05 6.37 16.87
CA GLY A 153 -7.92 5.58 16.39
C GLY A 153 -7.82 5.61 14.87
N SER A 154 -6.60 5.57 14.35
CA SER A 154 -6.35 5.42 12.93
C SER A 154 -5.20 4.45 12.65
N ALA A 155 -5.06 4.01 11.40
CA ALA A 155 -3.94 3.18 10.96
C ALA A 155 -2.60 3.96 10.83
N GLY A 156 -2.57 5.23 11.25
CA GLY A 156 -1.41 6.12 11.23
C GLY A 156 -1.70 7.46 10.54
N ASN A 157 -0.79 8.40 10.71
CA ASN A 157 -0.90 9.74 10.13
C ASN A 157 -1.00 9.69 8.59
N GLY A 158 -1.90 10.46 8.00
CA GLY A 158 -2.09 10.52 6.55
C GLY A 158 -2.89 9.38 5.95
N THR A 159 -3.30 8.39 6.75
CA THR A 159 -4.24 7.36 6.29
C THR A 159 -5.65 7.94 6.14
N PRO A 160 -6.52 7.34 5.31
CA PRO A 160 -7.92 7.77 5.20
C PRO A 160 -8.64 7.81 6.56
N GLN A 161 -8.31 6.88 7.48
CA GLN A 161 -8.86 6.83 8.84
C GLN A 161 -8.42 8.02 9.70
N HIS A 162 -7.31 8.66 9.40
CA HIS A 162 -6.90 9.93 10.02
C HIS A 162 -7.61 11.13 9.36
N LEU A 163 -7.56 11.20 8.03
CA LEU A 163 -8.03 12.39 7.31
C LEU A 163 -9.54 12.60 7.37
N CYS A 164 -10.33 11.52 7.40
CA CYS A 164 -11.77 11.61 7.46
C CYS A 164 -12.27 12.25 8.77
N PRO A 165 -11.83 11.83 9.97
CA PRO A 165 -12.16 12.54 11.22
C PRO A 165 -11.61 13.97 11.28
N GLU A 166 -10.42 14.26 10.73
CA GLU A 166 -9.92 15.62 10.64
C GLU A 166 -10.82 16.52 9.78
N LEU A 167 -11.35 15.99 8.68
CA LEU A 167 -12.35 16.69 7.87
C LEU A 167 -13.65 16.91 8.63
N ILE A 168 -14.10 15.95 9.43
CA ILE A 168 -15.28 16.10 10.31
C ILE A 168 -15.02 17.22 11.32
N LYS A 169 -13.87 17.24 11.99
CA LYS A 169 -13.47 18.33 12.90
C LYS A 169 -13.55 19.69 12.22
N ALA A 170 -12.94 19.83 11.05
CA ALA A 170 -12.91 21.07 10.28
C ALA A 170 -14.30 21.57 9.88
N LYS A 171 -15.22 20.64 9.54
CA LYS A 171 -16.59 20.99 9.11
C LYS A 171 -17.58 21.23 10.24
N THR A 172 -17.36 20.61 11.40
CA THR A 172 -18.36 20.61 12.49
C THR A 172 -17.91 21.39 13.73
N GLY A 173 -16.63 21.71 13.83
CA GLY A 173 -16.02 22.29 15.04
C GLY A 173 -15.94 21.31 16.22
N ALA A 174 -16.21 20.01 16.01
CA ALA A 174 -16.08 19.01 17.06
C ALA A 174 -14.61 18.81 17.45
N SER A 175 -14.33 18.66 18.75
CA SER A 175 -12.99 18.37 19.25
C SER A 175 -12.80 16.86 19.33
N LEU A 176 -11.90 16.32 18.50
CA LEU A 176 -11.58 14.90 18.44
C LEU A 176 -10.05 14.75 18.56
N GLN A 177 -9.58 13.95 19.53
CA GLN A 177 -8.17 13.70 19.70
C GLN A 177 -7.73 12.52 18.84
N HIS A 178 -6.74 12.71 17.99
CA HIS A 178 -6.20 11.64 17.15
C HIS A 178 -5.20 10.76 17.93
N VAL A 179 -5.40 9.44 17.84
CA VAL A 179 -4.48 8.40 18.34
C VAL A 179 -3.99 7.57 17.16
N PRO A 180 -2.74 7.79 16.70
CA PRO A 180 -2.19 7.05 15.56
C PRO A 180 -1.64 5.68 16.01
N TYR A 181 -2.09 4.61 15.34
CA TYR A 181 -1.54 3.26 15.48
C TYR A 181 -0.63 2.91 14.29
N LYS A 182 0.12 1.81 14.42
CA LYS A 182 0.98 1.32 13.33
C LYS A 182 0.20 0.53 12.26
N GLY A 183 -1.14 0.62 12.24
CA GLY A 183 -2.04 -0.07 11.32
C GLY A 183 -3.44 -0.20 11.90
N ALA A 184 -4.41 -0.73 11.13
CA ALA A 184 -5.79 -0.86 11.58
C ALA A 184 -5.97 -1.91 12.69
N SER A 185 -5.28 -3.07 12.58
CA SER A 185 -5.43 -4.17 13.55
C SER A 185 -5.15 -3.75 14.99
N PRO A 186 -4.03 -3.08 15.35
CA PRO A 186 -3.82 -2.65 16.72
C PRO A 186 -4.83 -1.60 17.19
N ALA A 187 -5.35 -0.74 16.29
CA ALA A 187 -6.40 0.22 16.65
C ALA A 187 -7.72 -0.49 17.03
N VAL A 188 -8.10 -1.53 16.29
CA VAL A 188 -9.29 -2.34 16.58
C VAL A 188 -9.10 -3.12 17.88
N THR A 189 -7.92 -3.69 18.11
CA THR A 189 -7.62 -4.42 19.37
C THR A 189 -7.78 -3.50 20.57
N ASP A 190 -7.26 -2.29 20.52
CA ASP A 190 -7.36 -1.29 21.61
C ASP A 190 -8.80 -0.80 21.82
N LEU A 191 -9.59 -0.70 20.74
CA LEU A 191 -11.02 -0.36 20.83
C LEU A 191 -11.82 -1.44 21.58
N LEU A 192 -11.47 -2.71 21.40
CA LEU A 192 -12.18 -3.85 22.00
C LEU A 192 -11.77 -4.12 23.45
N GLY A 193 -10.52 -3.87 23.80
CA GLY A 193 -9.92 -4.12 25.12
C GLY A 193 -10.02 -2.95 26.04
#